data_fadce898e00992a4465c3b0a4a5cc21d
#
_entry.id   fadce898e00992a4465c3b0a4a5cc21d
#
_cell.length_a   1.000
_cell.length_b   1.000
_cell.length_c   1.000
_cell.angle_alpha   90.00
_cell.angle_beta   90.00
_cell.angle_gamma   90.00
#
_symmetry.space_group_name_H-M   'P 1'
#
loop_
_entity.id
_entity.type
_entity.pdbx_description
1 polymer ?
#
loop_
_entity_poly.entity_id
_entity_poly.type
_entity_poly.pdbx_seq_one_letter_code
_entity_poly.pdbx_strand_id
1 'polypeptide(L)'
;MAADDNAITDGSVTFNGKVIAPACTLVAATKDSVVTLPDVSATKLQTNGQVSGVQIDVPIELKDCDTTVTKNATFTFNGTADTTQITAFANQASSDAATNVALQMYMNDGTTAITPDTETGNILLQDGDQTLTFKVDYIAT
;
A
#
# COMPACT_ATOMS: atom_id res chain seq x y z
N MET A 1 14.42 -12.92 7.56
CA MET A 1 15.06 -12.52 8.81
C MET A 1 14.50 -11.18 9.25
N ALA A 2 14.21 -11.03 10.53
CA ALA A 2 13.59 -9.81 11.06
C ALA A 2 14.62 -8.73 11.38
N ALA A 3 14.13 -7.51 11.68
CA ALA A 3 14.95 -6.40 12.11
C ALA A 3 15.64 -6.68 13.45
N ASP A 4 16.81 -6.09 13.64
CA ASP A 4 17.65 -6.32 14.83
C ASP A 4 17.28 -5.39 16.00
N ASP A 5 16.58 -4.31 15.75
CA ASP A 5 16.25 -3.30 16.74
C ASP A 5 15.04 -3.70 17.60
N ASN A 6 14.93 -3.08 18.78
CA ASN A 6 13.77 -3.28 19.64
C ASN A 6 12.48 -2.73 19.06
N ALA A 7 12.57 -1.80 18.12
CA ALA A 7 11.44 -1.24 17.42
C ALA A 7 11.77 -1.08 15.94
N ILE A 8 10.77 -1.21 15.11
CA ILE A 8 10.87 -0.88 13.69
C ILE A 8 10.46 0.58 13.56
N THR A 9 11.39 1.40 13.09
CA THR A 9 11.20 2.83 12.88
C THR A 9 11.46 3.18 11.43
N ASP A 10 11.07 4.38 11.04
CA ASP A 10 11.39 4.94 9.72
C ASP A 10 10.96 4.05 8.55
N GLY A 11 9.79 3.44 8.66
CA GLY A 11 9.17 2.73 7.55
C GLY A 11 8.49 3.70 6.60
N SER A 12 8.82 3.63 5.32
CA SER A 12 8.22 4.48 4.30
C SER A 12 8.16 3.77 2.97
N VAL A 13 7.08 3.95 2.25
CA VAL A 13 6.94 3.50 0.87
C VAL A 13 6.50 4.65 -0.01
N THR A 14 7.14 4.77 -1.17
CA THR A 14 6.76 5.74 -2.19
C THR A 14 6.27 4.98 -3.42
N PHE A 15 5.13 5.36 -3.94
CA PHE A 15 4.59 4.75 -5.14
C PHE A 15 3.86 5.76 -6.01
N ASN A 16 3.80 5.46 -7.31
CA ASN A 16 2.97 6.16 -8.28
C ASN A 16 1.77 5.29 -8.58
N GLY A 17 0.59 5.83 -8.38
CA GLY A 17 -0.64 5.09 -8.66
C GLY A 17 -1.08 5.26 -10.10
N LYS A 18 -1.44 4.16 -10.75
CA LYS A 18 -2.20 4.17 -12.00
C LYS A 18 -3.58 3.62 -11.72
N VAL A 19 -4.60 4.41 -12.08
CA VAL A 19 -6.00 4.03 -11.86
C VAL A 19 -6.68 3.92 -13.22
N ILE A 20 -7.33 2.80 -13.46
CA ILE A 20 -8.24 2.63 -14.59
C ILE A 20 -9.65 2.73 -14.05
N ALA A 21 -10.16 3.95 -14.06
CA ALA A 21 -11.50 4.28 -13.60
C ALA A 21 -12.10 5.35 -14.53
N PRO A 22 -12.45 4.97 -15.77
CA PRO A 22 -12.93 5.96 -16.76
C PRO A 22 -14.21 6.66 -16.33
N ALA A 23 -14.93 6.12 -15.37
CA ALA A 23 -16.14 6.71 -14.81
C ALA A 23 -15.86 7.82 -13.79
N CYS A 24 -14.61 7.99 -13.34
CA CYS A 24 -14.26 8.89 -12.24
C CYS A 24 -13.10 9.82 -12.62
N THR A 25 -12.95 10.88 -11.82
CA THR A 25 -11.76 11.74 -11.84
C THR A 25 -10.90 11.39 -10.62
N LEU A 26 -9.64 11.08 -10.84
CA LEU A 26 -8.68 10.85 -9.75
C LEU A 26 -8.18 12.18 -9.21
N VAL A 27 -8.23 12.35 -7.89
CA VAL A 27 -7.66 13.53 -7.25
C VAL A 27 -6.14 13.46 -7.35
N ALA A 28 -5.51 14.46 -7.96
CA ALA A 28 -4.08 14.47 -8.27
C ALA A 28 -3.19 14.26 -7.04
N ALA A 29 -3.61 14.76 -5.88
CA ALA A 29 -2.86 14.63 -4.62
C ALA A 29 -2.72 13.18 -4.13
N THR A 30 -3.56 12.26 -4.60
CA THR A 30 -3.50 10.85 -4.22
C THR A 30 -2.81 9.97 -5.25
N LYS A 31 -2.37 10.56 -6.35
CA LYS A 31 -1.75 9.85 -7.47
C LYS A 31 -0.30 9.44 -7.17
N ASP A 32 0.44 10.32 -6.50
CA ASP A 32 1.81 10.09 -6.07
C ASP A 32 1.84 10.22 -4.54
N SER A 33 2.11 9.13 -3.85
CA SER A 33 1.99 9.08 -2.40
C SER A 33 3.25 8.57 -1.74
N VAL A 34 3.57 9.19 -0.61
CA VAL A 34 4.56 8.67 0.35
C VAL A 34 3.80 8.27 1.61
N VAL A 35 3.93 7.03 1.99
CA VAL A 35 3.28 6.49 3.20
C VAL A 35 4.34 6.24 4.25
N THR A 36 4.17 6.85 5.42
CA THR A 36 5.07 6.66 6.57
C THR A 36 4.34 5.86 7.65
N LEU A 37 4.97 4.79 8.09
CA LEU A 37 4.39 3.89 9.09
C LEU A 37 4.87 4.27 10.49
N PRO A 38 4.04 4.01 11.53
CA PRO A 38 4.44 4.24 12.90
C PRO A 38 5.48 3.23 13.36
N ASP A 39 6.12 3.50 14.48
CA ASP A 39 7.05 2.58 15.10
C ASP A 39 6.30 1.33 15.60
N VAL A 40 6.88 0.17 15.37
CA VAL A 40 6.36 -1.09 15.90
C VAL A 40 7.49 -1.89 16.55
N SER A 41 7.14 -2.78 17.47
CA SER A 41 8.14 -3.63 18.12
C SER A 41 8.72 -4.65 17.14
N ALA A 42 10.03 -4.79 17.14
CA ALA A 42 10.72 -5.79 16.33
C ALA A 42 10.29 -7.22 16.67
N THR A 43 9.76 -7.45 17.87
CA THR A 43 9.25 -8.76 18.26
C THR A 43 8.09 -9.24 17.41
N LYS A 44 7.41 -8.34 16.73
CA LYS A 44 6.30 -8.65 15.82
C LYS A 44 6.77 -9.05 14.42
N LEU A 45 8.06 -8.94 14.12
CA LEU A 45 8.61 -9.11 12.78
C LEU A 45 9.87 -9.97 12.79
N GLN A 46 9.85 -11.07 13.53
CA GLN A 46 11.03 -11.92 13.71
C GLN A 46 11.12 -13.08 12.72
N THR A 47 10.04 -13.41 12.05
CA THR A 47 10.00 -14.52 11.11
C THR A 47 9.65 -14.00 9.72
N ASN A 48 10.36 -14.45 8.70
CA ASN A 48 10.10 -14.07 7.32
C ASN A 48 8.63 -14.28 6.98
N GLY A 49 8.00 -13.23 6.45
CA GLY A 49 6.58 -13.22 6.12
C GLY A 49 5.64 -12.81 7.24
N GLN A 50 6.15 -12.61 8.44
CA GLN A 50 5.35 -12.14 9.58
C GLN A 50 5.01 -10.65 9.40
N VAL A 51 3.76 -10.28 9.68
CA VAL A 51 3.30 -8.90 9.62
C VAL A 51 3.11 -8.34 11.03
N SER A 52 3.21 -7.01 11.17
CA SER A 52 3.12 -6.38 12.49
C SER A 52 1.69 -6.39 13.04
N GLY A 53 0.70 -6.40 12.18
CA GLY A 53 -0.70 -6.28 12.58
C GLY A 53 -1.18 -4.85 12.75
N VAL A 54 -0.31 -3.87 12.56
CA VAL A 54 -0.65 -2.44 12.64
C VAL A 54 -0.75 -1.89 11.23
N GLN A 55 -1.96 -1.80 10.70
CA GLN A 55 -2.18 -1.33 9.33
C GLN A 55 -2.43 0.17 9.31
N ILE A 56 -1.85 0.85 8.30
CA ILE A 56 -2.01 2.28 8.07
C ILE A 56 -2.88 2.47 6.84
N ASP A 57 -3.81 3.41 6.93
CA ASP A 57 -4.72 3.73 5.85
C ASP A 57 -4.04 4.54 4.76
N VAL A 58 -4.32 4.17 3.51
CA VAL A 58 -3.89 4.91 2.32
C VAL A 58 -5.14 5.29 1.54
N PRO A 59 -5.68 6.50 1.75
CA PRO A 59 -6.89 6.92 1.07
C PRO A 59 -6.60 7.34 -0.37
N ILE A 60 -7.43 6.87 -1.29
CA ILE A 60 -7.43 7.29 -2.69
C ILE A 60 -8.80 7.91 -2.99
N GLU A 61 -8.81 9.19 -3.33
CA GLU A 61 -10.04 9.93 -3.60
C GLU A 61 -10.40 9.88 -5.08
N LEU A 62 -11.65 9.48 -5.35
CA LEU A 62 -12.24 9.52 -6.68
C LEU A 62 -13.43 10.47 -6.65
N LYS A 63 -13.57 11.30 -7.68
CA LYS A 63 -14.63 12.28 -7.78
C LYS A 63 -15.44 12.09 -9.05
N ASP A 64 -16.69 12.54 -8.99
CA ASP A 64 -17.59 12.58 -10.15
C ASP A 64 -17.74 11.22 -10.84
N CYS A 65 -17.78 10.16 -10.06
CA CYS A 65 -17.97 8.81 -10.58
C CYS A 65 -19.37 8.65 -11.20
N ASP A 66 -19.41 8.03 -12.37
CA ASP A 66 -20.66 7.74 -13.09
C ASP A 66 -20.69 6.25 -13.45
N THR A 67 -21.44 5.48 -12.69
CA THR A 67 -21.54 4.02 -12.87
C THR A 67 -22.28 3.61 -14.14
N THR A 68 -22.87 4.55 -14.88
CA THR A 68 -23.40 4.27 -16.20
C THR A 68 -22.30 4.12 -17.25
N VAL A 69 -21.12 4.71 -17.01
CA VAL A 69 -19.94 4.56 -17.88
C VAL A 69 -19.24 3.24 -17.60
N THR A 70 -18.89 3.00 -16.35
CA THR A 70 -18.36 1.70 -15.89
C THR A 70 -18.61 1.55 -14.39
N LYS A 71 -18.80 0.31 -13.95
CA LYS A 71 -19.09 0.01 -12.55
C LYS A 71 -17.85 -0.36 -11.74
N ASN A 72 -16.69 -0.53 -12.39
CA ASN A 72 -15.49 -1.03 -11.74
C ASN A 72 -14.29 -0.16 -12.04
N ALA A 73 -13.35 -0.15 -11.10
CA ALA A 73 -12.03 0.43 -11.27
C ALA A 73 -10.96 -0.61 -10.93
N THR A 74 -9.78 -0.47 -11.52
CA THR A 74 -8.60 -1.23 -11.14
C THR A 74 -7.47 -0.27 -10.82
N PHE A 75 -6.55 -0.70 -9.97
CA PHE A 75 -5.43 0.11 -9.50
C PHE A 75 -4.12 -0.62 -9.73
N THR A 76 -3.11 0.13 -10.10
CA THR A 76 -1.73 -0.37 -10.17
C THR A 76 -0.87 0.59 -9.37
N PHE A 77 -0.18 0.08 -8.35
CA PHE A 77 0.74 0.87 -7.54
C PHE A 77 2.15 0.55 -8.00
N ASN A 78 2.77 1.48 -8.69
CA ASN A 78 4.12 1.32 -9.21
C ASN A 78 5.12 1.69 -8.11
N GLY A 79 6.07 0.81 -7.86
CA GLY A 79 7.09 1.03 -6.86
C GLY A 79 8.17 -0.02 -6.95
N THR A 80 9.18 0.10 -6.09
CA THR A 80 10.28 -0.86 -6.04
C THR A 80 9.87 -2.05 -5.18
N ALA A 81 9.90 -3.25 -5.76
CA ALA A 81 9.64 -4.47 -5.01
C ALA A 81 10.81 -4.79 -4.09
N ASP A 82 10.52 -5.36 -2.92
CA ASP A 82 11.56 -5.90 -2.05
C ASP A 82 12.23 -7.10 -2.71
N THR A 83 13.52 -7.26 -2.47
CA THR A 83 14.29 -8.35 -3.12
C THR A 83 14.01 -9.72 -2.53
N THR A 84 13.53 -9.78 -1.30
CA THR A 84 13.19 -11.03 -0.61
C THR A 84 11.70 -11.30 -0.64
N GLN A 85 10.90 -10.30 -0.30
CA GLN A 85 9.43 -10.35 -0.36
C GLN A 85 8.96 -9.63 -1.62
N ILE A 86 9.05 -10.29 -2.76
CA ILE A 86 8.77 -9.68 -4.07
C ILE A 86 7.33 -9.21 -4.24
N THR A 87 6.42 -9.65 -3.37
CA THR A 87 5.02 -9.19 -3.34
C THR A 87 4.85 -7.91 -2.51
N ALA A 88 5.90 -7.44 -1.86
CA ALA A 88 5.89 -6.25 -1.03
C ALA A 88 6.78 -5.16 -1.60
N PHE A 89 6.56 -3.93 -1.14
CA PHE A 89 7.35 -2.77 -1.54
C PHE A 89 8.59 -2.67 -0.65
N ALA A 90 9.72 -2.34 -1.25
CA ALA A 90 10.95 -2.08 -0.50
C ALA A 90 10.75 -0.88 0.44
N ASN A 91 11.36 -0.94 1.63
CA ASN A 91 11.36 0.20 2.54
C ASN A 91 12.26 1.30 1.98
N GLN A 92 11.68 2.46 1.72
CA GLN A 92 12.35 3.60 1.08
C GLN A 92 12.50 4.81 2.02
N ALA A 93 12.51 4.58 3.33
CA ALA A 93 12.80 5.65 4.27
C ALA A 93 14.17 6.27 3.96
N SER A 94 14.26 7.61 4.07
CA SER A 94 15.41 8.37 3.55
C SER A 94 16.69 8.19 4.37
N SER A 95 16.57 7.93 5.67
CA SER A 95 17.72 7.71 6.55
C SER A 95 17.32 6.73 7.65
N ASP A 96 18.29 5.96 8.14
CA ASP A 96 18.08 4.99 9.21
C ASP A 96 16.88 4.05 8.95
N ALA A 97 16.65 3.72 7.68
CA ALA A 97 15.58 2.80 7.31
C ALA A 97 15.76 1.46 8.03
N ALA A 98 14.67 0.93 8.57
CA ALA A 98 14.67 -0.38 9.20
C ALA A 98 15.10 -1.45 8.18
N THR A 99 15.94 -2.37 8.62
CA THR A 99 16.45 -3.48 7.80
C THR A 99 15.61 -4.73 8.02
N ASN A 100 15.65 -5.65 7.06
CA ASN A 100 14.93 -6.92 7.10
C ASN A 100 13.41 -6.75 7.24
N VAL A 101 12.88 -5.64 6.71
CA VAL A 101 11.45 -5.39 6.63
C VAL A 101 11.12 -4.79 5.26
N ALA A 102 9.93 -5.08 4.80
CA ALA A 102 9.32 -4.47 3.63
C ALA A 102 7.93 -3.96 4.01
N LEU A 103 7.23 -3.36 3.06
CA LEU A 103 5.91 -2.81 3.29
C LEU A 103 4.92 -3.53 2.37
N GLN A 104 4.01 -4.28 2.97
CA GLN A 104 2.98 -4.99 2.23
C GLN A 104 1.72 -4.12 2.15
N MET A 105 1.27 -3.87 0.94
CA MET A 105 0.03 -3.16 0.70
C MET A 105 -1.12 -4.14 0.53
N TYR A 106 -2.28 -3.73 1.00
CA TYR A 106 -3.50 -4.54 0.94
C TYR A 106 -4.64 -3.75 0.32
N MET A 107 -5.57 -4.46 -0.28
CA MET A 107 -6.84 -3.91 -0.72
C MET A 107 -7.61 -3.34 0.49
N ASN A 108 -8.72 -2.67 0.20
CA ASN A 108 -9.57 -2.09 1.24
C ASN A 108 -10.16 -3.12 2.24
N ASP A 109 -10.10 -4.41 1.93
CA ASP A 109 -10.48 -5.48 2.86
C ASP A 109 -9.42 -5.74 3.95
N GLY A 110 -8.22 -5.18 3.80
CA GLY A 110 -7.12 -5.37 4.73
C GLY A 110 -6.45 -6.75 4.67
N THR A 111 -6.82 -7.60 3.73
CA THR A 111 -6.33 -8.98 3.66
C THR A 111 -5.78 -9.38 2.29
N THR A 112 -6.32 -8.83 1.21
CA THR A 112 -5.85 -9.14 -0.14
C THR A 112 -4.59 -8.34 -0.45
N ALA A 113 -3.46 -9.01 -0.59
CA ALA A 113 -2.17 -8.36 -0.84
C ALA A 113 -2.13 -7.73 -2.24
N ILE A 114 -1.52 -6.56 -2.33
CA ILE A 114 -1.26 -5.85 -3.59
C ILE A 114 0.24 -5.93 -3.87
N THR A 115 0.58 -6.47 -5.03
CA THR A 115 1.97 -6.61 -5.47
C THR A 115 2.38 -5.35 -6.24
N PRO A 116 3.62 -4.86 -6.07
CA PRO A 116 4.14 -3.74 -6.87
C PRO A 116 4.00 -3.99 -8.36
N ASP A 117 3.65 -2.95 -9.11
CA ASP A 117 3.53 -2.96 -10.57
C ASP A 117 2.51 -3.97 -11.14
N THR A 118 1.62 -4.46 -10.29
CA THR A 118 0.60 -5.45 -10.68
C THR A 118 -0.79 -4.86 -10.49
N GLU A 119 -1.63 -4.96 -11.51
CA GLU A 119 -3.00 -4.47 -11.46
C GLU A 119 -3.83 -5.25 -10.45
N THR A 120 -4.61 -4.54 -9.66
CA THR A 120 -5.55 -5.15 -8.71
C THR A 120 -6.75 -5.77 -9.45
N GLY A 121 -7.53 -6.57 -8.72
CA GLY A 121 -8.84 -6.96 -9.19
C GLY A 121 -9.80 -5.77 -9.28
N ASN A 122 -10.97 -6.00 -9.83
CA ASN A 122 -11.99 -4.97 -9.97
C ASN A 122 -12.51 -4.53 -8.61
N ILE A 123 -12.66 -3.20 -8.45
CA ILE A 123 -13.27 -2.60 -7.28
C ILE A 123 -14.57 -1.95 -7.72
N LEU A 124 -15.67 -2.29 -7.06
CA LEU A 124 -16.98 -1.76 -7.38
C LEU A 124 -17.06 -0.28 -7.02
N LEU A 125 -17.51 0.53 -7.97
CA LEU A 125 -17.66 1.98 -7.80
C LEU A 125 -19.08 2.32 -7.36
N GLN A 126 -19.21 3.52 -6.78
CA GLN A 126 -20.49 4.17 -6.48
C GLN A 126 -20.57 5.49 -7.22
N ASP A 127 -21.77 5.97 -7.49
CA ASP A 127 -21.95 7.29 -8.10
C ASP A 127 -21.50 8.40 -7.18
N GLY A 128 -20.93 9.45 -7.77
CA GLY A 128 -20.49 10.64 -7.06
C GLY A 128 -19.05 10.51 -6.54
N ASP A 129 -18.77 11.19 -5.45
CA ASP A 129 -17.44 11.20 -4.84
C ASP A 129 -17.29 10.01 -3.89
N GLN A 130 -16.11 9.39 -3.90
CA GLN A 130 -15.82 8.31 -2.97
C GLN A 130 -14.34 8.23 -2.65
N THR A 131 -14.03 7.66 -1.49
CA THR A 131 -12.66 7.40 -1.06
C THR A 131 -12.49 5.90 -0.90
N LEU A 132 -11.51 5.34 -1.60
CA LEU A 132 -11.10 3.95 -1.42
C LEU A 132 -9.89 3.93 -0.50
N THR A 133 -9.99 3.22 0.61
CA THR A 133 -8.93 3.19 1.61
C THR A 133 -8.20 1.85 1.52
N PHE A 134 -6.97 1.90 1.04
CA PHE A 134 -6.07 0.76 1.05
C PHE A 134 -5.32 0.70 2.37
N LYS A 135 -4.62 -0.39 2.62
CA LYS A 135 -3.88 -0.60 3.87
C LYS A 135 -2.43 -0.92 3.58
N VAL A 136 -1.54 -0.54 4.48
CA VAL A 136 -0.10 -0.88 4.43
C VAL A 136 0.34 -1.35 5.81
N ASP A 137 1.14 -2.41 5.85
CA ASP A 137 1.74 -2.94 7.07
C ASP A 137 3.20 -3.31 6.81
N TYR A 138 3.99 -3.39 7.87
CA TYR A 138 5.31 -3.99 7.78
C TYR A 138 5.20 -5.50 7.58
N ILE A 139 6.14 -6.04 6.81
CA ILE A 139 6.32 -7.48 6.66
C ILE A 139 7.80 -7.82 6.80
N ALA A 140 8.11 -8.85 7.59
CA ALA A 140 9.48 -9.30 7.79
C ALA A 140 10.04 -9.99 6.54
N THR A 141 11.28 -9.72 6.23
CA THR A 141 11.97 -10.29 5.07
C THR A 141 13.10 -11.25 5.42
#